data_c2468c50f1cb57b23da2e63b4ce07c08
#
_entry.id   c2468c50f1cb57b23da2e63b4ce07c08
#
_cell.length_a   1.000
_cell.length_b   1.000
_cell.length_c   1.000
_cell.angle_alpha   90.00
_cell.angle_beta   90.00
_cell.angle_gamma   90.00
#
_symmetry.space_group_name_H-M   'P 1'
#
loop_
_entity.id
_entity.type
_entity.pdbx_description
1 polymer ?
#
loop_
_entity_poly.entity_id
_entity_poly.type
_entity_poly.pdbx_seq_one_letter_code
_entity_poly.pdbx_strand_id
1 'polypeptide(L)'
;MDFVAIDFETATSKYTSICSMGICVVENNEITERKGFFIKPVPFEFNEYNIGIHGITPQTVADKPTFEMCWDEIKPYLENRTVVAHNAMFDVGVLCATLDMFGLEYPTFDYLCTVKLSQLAYPELKSHKLNNLCDALNVKFSHHMAYDDAYACARVLMRINEDYSLDSLAEIDECFEVETGHVYPGRSEERR
;
A
#
# COMPACT_ATOMS: atom_id res chain seq x y z
N MET A 1 -3.96 -4.50 17.45
CA MET A 1 -4.43 -4.66 16.05
C MET A 1 -3.28 -5.14 15.20
N ASP A 2 -3.56 -6.05 14.25
CA ASP A 2 -2.56 -6.66 13.37
C ASP A 2 -2.92 -6.40 11.91
N PHE A 3 -2.02 -5.78 11.16
CA PHE A 3 -2.22 -5.47 9.74
C PHE A 3 -0.88 -5.21 9.04
N VAL A 4 -0.91 -5.13 7.72
CA VAL A 4 0.24 -4.77 6.89
C VAL A 4 -0.12 -3.58 6.02
N ALA A 5 0.58 -2.47 6.17
CA ALA A 5 0.45 -1.35 5.24
C ALA A 5 1.42 -1.51 4.07
N ILE A 6 0.91 -1.20 2.86
CA ILE A 6 1.69 -1.25 1.63
C ILE A 6 1.57 0.06 0.85
N ASP A 7 2.57 0.31 0.01
CA ASP A 7 2.58 1.40 -0.97
C ASP A 7 3.41 1.01 -2.17
N PHE A 8 2.99 1.41 -3.38
CA PHE A 8 3.68 1.14 -4.63
C PHE A 8 4.04 2.41 -5.38
N GLU A 9 5.25 2.43 -5.97
CA GLU A 9 5.61 3.40 -6.98
C GLU A 9 5.71 2.75 -8.36
N THR A 10 5.19 3.44 -9.37
CA THR A 10 5.19 2.95 -10.76
C THR A 10 6.07 3.83 -11.65
N ALA A 11 6.87 3.21 -12.50
CA ALA A 11 7.79 3.89 -13.42
C ALA A 11 7.08 4.68 -14.53
N THR A 12 5.83 4.29 -14.85
CA THR A 12 4.95 4.92 -15.84
C THR A 12 3.52 4.93 -15.32
N SER A 13 2.56 5.44 -16.11
CA SER A 13 1.13 5.36 -15.80
C SER A 13 0.53 3.95 -15.89
N LYS A 14 1.30 2.94 -16.33
CA LYS A 14 0.86 1.55 -16.40
C LYS A 14 0.97 0.90 -15.01
N TYR A 15 -0.08 0.25 -14.55
CA TYR A 15 -0.12 -0.46 -13.28
C TYR A 15 0.94 -1.57 -13.15
N THR A 16 1.35 -2.14 -14.28
CA THR A 16 2.37 -3.21 -14.33
C THR A 16 3.81 -2.72 -14.25
N SER A 17 4.03 -1.40 -14.14
CA SER A 17 5.38 -0.81 -14.17
C SER A 17 5.95 -0.53 -12.78
N ILE A 18 5.77 -1.44 -11.82
CA ILE A 18 6.28 -1.28 -10.45
C ILE A 18 7.78 -1.00 -10.47
N CYS A 19 8.21 0.07 -9.78
CA CYS A 19 9.63 0.39 -9.58
C CYS A 19 10.04 0.45 -8.10
N SER A 20 9.06 0.51 -7.18
CA SER A 20 9.30 0.35 -5.74
C SER A 20 8.07 -0.19 -5.04
N MET A 21 8.28 -0.85 -3.91
CA MET A 21 7.24 -1.27 -2.97
C MET A 21 7.70 -1.02 -1.55
N GLY A 22 6.82 -0.49 -0.72
CA GLY A 22 6.99 -0.37 0.72
C GLY A 22 6.05 -1.31 1.47
N ILE A 23 6.54 -1.86 2.57
CA ILE A 23 5.78 -2.70 3.51
C ILE A 23 6.04 -2.20 4.92
N CYS A 24 4.98 -2.06 5.72
CA CYS A 24 5.05 -1.77 7.14
C CYS A 24 4.14 -2.75 7.90
N VAL A 25 4.74 -3.62 8.70
CA VAL A 25 4.03 -4.62 9.51
C VAL A 25 3.69 -4.06 10.87
N VAL A 26 2.44 -4.18 11.26
CA VAL A 26 1.94 -3.82 12.59
C VAL A 26 1.40 -5.08 13.27
N GLU A 27 1.89 -5.38 14.47
CA GLU A 27 1.45 -6.50 15.30
C GLU A 27 1.27 -5.99 16.74
N ASN A 28 0.15 -6.33 17.34
CA ASN A 28 -0.21 -5.87 18.70
C ASN A 28 -0.17 -4.33 18.87
N ASN A 29 -0.62 -3.59 17.86
CA ASN A 29 -0.56 -2.12 17.79
C ASN A 29 0.86 -1.53 17.80
N GLU A 30 1.89 -2.32 17.48
CA GLU A 30 3.27 -1.86 17.36
C GLU A 30 3.82 -2.15 15.96
N ILE A 31 4.62 -1.23 15.43
CA ILE A 31 5.33 -1.46 14.16
C ILE A 31 6.49 -2.41 14.45
N THR A 32 6.42 -3.62 13.92
CA THR A 32 7.41 -4.68 14.14
C THR A 32 8.42 -4.79 13.01
N GLU A 33 8.02 -4.43 11.79
CA GLU A 33 8.91 -4.49 10.61
C GLU A 33 8.57 -3.40 9.61
N ARG A 34 9.60 -2.87 8.95
CA ARG A 34 9.49 -2.00 7.78
C ARG A 34 10.43 -2.51 6.70
N LYS A 35 9.94 -2.66 5.48
CA LYS A 35 10.70 -3.19 4.36
C LYS A 35 10.44 -2.39 3.10
N GLY A 36 11.49 -2.18 2.30
CA GLY A 36 11.41 -1.52 1.01
C GLY A 36 12.07 -2.37 -0.07
N PHE A 37 11.45 -2.40 -1.24
CA PHE A 37 11.95 -3.06 -2.42
C PHE A 37 12.13 -2.03 -3.53
N PHE A 38 13.33 -1.96 -4.10
CA PHE A 38 13.52 -1.39 -5.43
C PHE A 38 13.37 -2.51 -6.46
N ILE A 39 12.55 -2.26 -7.46
CA ILE A 39 12.11 -3.27 -8.42
C ILE A 39 12.40 -2.77 -9.83
N LYS A 40 12.99 -3.62 -10.65
CA LYS A 40 13.19 -3.33 -12.07
C LYS A 40 11.89 -3.57 -12.82
N PRO A 41 11.24 -2.51 -13.37
CA PRO A 41 10.00 -2.67 -14.11
C PRO A 41 10.20 -3.46 -15.42
N VAL A 42 9.16 -4.18 -15.84
CA VAL A 42 9.12 -4.92 -17.11
C VAL A 42 7.85 -4.48 -17.88
N PRO A 43 7.99 -3.91 -19.11
CA PRO A 43 9.21 -3.48 -19.76
C PRO A 43 9.96 -2.40 -18.99
N PHE A 44 11.29 -2.27 -19.24
CA PHE A 44 12.14 -1.28 -18.56
C PHE A 44 11.93 0.12 -19.18
N GLU A 45 10.80 0.72 -18.84
CA GLU A 45 10.34 2.01 -19.34
C GLU A 45 10.05 2.95 -18.17
N PHE A 46 10.38 4.22 -18.34
CA PHE A 46 10.10 5.29 -17.37
C PHE A 46 9.52 6.50 -18.08
N ASN A 47 8.70 7.28 -17.39
CA ASN A 47 8.33 8.61 -17.84
C ASN A 47 8.77 9.68 -16.83
N GLU A 48 9.02 10.88 -17.33
CA GLU A 48 9.54 12.00 -16.52
C GLU A 48 8.53 12.45 -15.45
N TYR A 49 7.25 12.29 -15.68
CA TYR A 49 6.21 12.67 -14.73
C TYR A 49 6.29 11.81 -13.46
N ASN A 50 6.37 10.50 -13.59
CA ASN A 50 6.49 9.59 -12.45
C ASN A 50 7.84 9.78 -11.73
N ILE A 51 8.94 9.92 -12.48
CA ILE A 51 10.26 10.26 -11.90
C ILE A 51 10.18 11.55 -11.09
N GLY A 52 9.46 12.56 -11.59
CA GLY A 52 9.27 13.84 -10.90
C GLY A 52 8.47 13.71 -9.58
N ILE A 53 7.66 12.66 -9.42
CA ILE A 53 6.91 12.39 -8.18
C ILE A 53 7.80 11.70 -7.15
N HIS A 54 8.38 10.52 -7.49
CA HIS A 54 9.05 9.66 -6.52
C HIS A 54 10.59 9.67 -6.62
N GLY A 55 11.16 10.35 -7.60
CA GLY A 55 12.61 10.47 -7.76
C GLY A 55 13.35 9.20 -8.20
N ILE A 56 12.66 8.07 -8.39
CA ILE A 56 13.27 6.82 -8.80
C ILE A 56 13.54 6.87 -10.30
N THR A 57 14.82 6.75 -10.68
CA THR A 57 15.28 6.81 -12.06
C THR A 57 15.60 5.41 -12.60
N PRO A 58 15.74 5.24 -13.93
CA PRO A 58 16.20 3.97 -14.49
C PRO A 58 17.51 3.47 -13.85
N GLN A 59 18.42 4.38 -13.52
CA GLN A 59 19.70 4.04 -12.89
C GLN A 59 19.52 3.46 -11.49
N THR A 60 18.52 3.93 -10.74
CA THR A 60 18.22 3.47 -9.38
C THR A 60 17.89 1.98 -9.35
N VAL A 61 17.23 1.46 -10.40
CA VAL A 61 16.68 0.09 -10.42
C VAL A 61 17.23 -0.81 -11.53
N ALA A 62 18.22 -0.34 -12.29
CA ALA A 62 18.77 -1.09 -13.42
C ALA A 62 19.32 -2.47 -13.04
N ASP A 63 19.91 -2.58 -11.85
CA ASP A 63 20.54 -3.79 -11.29
C ASP A 63 19.64 -4.52 -10.27
N LYS A 64 18.39 -4.07 -10.09
CA LYS A 64 17.47 -4.65 -9.12
C LYS A 64 16.68 -5.83 -9.71
N PRO A 65 16.16 -6.73 -8.86
CA PRO A 65 15.31 -7.82 -9.31
C PRO A 65 14.01 -7.30 -9.92
N THR A 66 13.37 -8.09 -10.78
CA THR A 66 12.00 -7.85 -11.22
C THR A 66 11.00 -8.21 -10.11
N PHE A 67 9.74 -7.79 -10.26
CA PHE A 67 8.71 -8.13 -9.28
C PHE A 67 8.52 -9.64 -9.12
N GLU A 68 8.52 -10.38 -10.23
CA GLU A 68 8.44 -11.84 -10.23
C GLU A 68 9.53 -12.49 -9.36
N MET A 69 10.77 -11.96 -9.43
CA MET A 69 11.90 -12.46 -8.62
C MET A 69 11.76 -12.12 -7.12
N CYS A 70 11.01 -11.08 -6.78
CA CYS A 70 10.75 -10.68 -5.39
C CYS A 70 9.50 -11.36 -4.81
N TRP A 71 8.66 -12.00 -5.63
CA TRP A 71 7.32 -12.42 -5.22
C TRP A 71 7.32 -13.42 -4.06
N ASP A 72 8.20 -14.40 -4.08
CA ASP A 72 8.30 -15.38 -2.99
C ASP A 72 8.66 -14.74 -1.63
N GLU A 73 9.34 -13.59 -1.65
CA GLU A 73 9.66 -12.81 -0.46
C GLU A 73 8.51 -11.87 -0.05
N ILE A 74 7.75 -11.34 -1.02
CA ILE A 74 6.65 -10.40 -0.79
C ILE A 74 5.37 -11.11 -0.36
N LYS A 75 4.98 -12.21 -1.04
CA LYS A 75 3.71 -12.91 -0.82
C LYS A 75 3.41 -13.22 0.65
N PRO A 76 4.37 -13.71 1.48
CA PRO A 76 4.12 -14.01 2.89
C PRO A 76 3.68 -12.82 3.74
N TYR A 77 4.01 -11.59 3.36
CA TYR A 77 3.55 -10.39 4.06
C TYR A 77 2.07 -10.10 3.83
N LEU A 78 1.50 -10.60 2.73
CA LEU A 78 0.13 -10.32 2.32
C LEU A 78 -0.82 -11.48 2.66
N GLU A 79 -0.32 -12.72 2.59
CA GLU A 79 -1.15 -13.92 2.70
C GLU A 79 -1.87 -14.02 4.04
N ASN A 80 -3.23 -14.11 3.98
CA ASN A 80 -4.14 -14.22 5.13
C ASN A 80 -4.00 -13.06 6.15
N ARG A 81 -3.66 -11.86 5.68
CA ARG A 81 -3.55 -10.65 6.51
C ARG A 81 -4.57 -9.60 6.10
N THR A 82 -4.78 -8.61 6.94
CA THR A 82 -5.42 -7.37 6.52
C THR A 82 -4.36 -6.44 5.94
N VAL A 83 -4.52 -6.08 4.67
CA VAL A 83 -3.65 -5.15 3.97
C VAL A 83 -4.27 -3.76 4.00
N VAL A 84 -3.46 -2.75 4.25
CA VAL A 84 -3.91 -1.36 4.33
C VAL A 84 -3.11 -0.51 3.34
N ALA A 85 -3.76 0.35 2.59
CA ALA A 85 -3.08 1.27 1.69
C ALA A 85 -3.77 2.64 1.65
N HIS A 86 -3.01 3.67 1.31
CA HIS A 86 -3.54 5.01 1.15
C HIS A 86 -3.98 5.25 -0.28
N ASN A 87 -5.30 5.19 -0.55
CA ASN A 87 -5.92 5.03 -1.87
C ASN A 87 -5.80 3.59 -2.41
N ALA A 88 -6.17 2.61 -1.59
CA ALA A 88 -5.96 1.17 -1.77
C ALA A 88 -6.37 0.61 -3.15
N MET A 89 -7.32 1.24 -3.85
CA MET A 89 -7.70 0.84 -5.22
C MET A 89 -6.53 0.95 -6.21
N PHE A 90 -5.61 1.90 -6.01
CA PHE A 90 -4.41 2.02 -6.82
C PHE A 90 -3.45 0.87 -6.50
N ASP A 91 -3.06 0.69 -5.25
CA ASP A 91 -2.05 -0.31 -4.85
C ASP A 91 -2.50 -1.74 -5.11
N VAL A 92 -3.74 -2.06 -4.77
CA VAL A 92 -4.34 -3.37 -5.08
C VAL A 92 -4.47 -3.58 -6.59
N GLY A 93 -4.81 -2.52 -7.34
CA GLY A 93 -4.84 -2.55 -8.79
C GLY A 93 -3.47 -2.82 -9.42
N VAL A 94 -2.43 -2.16 -8.92
CA VAL A 94 -1.02 -2.35 -9.33
C VAL A 94 -0.57 -3.78 -9.03
N LEU A 95 -0.82 -4.27 -7.82
CA LEU A 95 -0.50 -5.64 -7.43
C LEU A 95 -1.18 -6.66 -8.34
N CYS A 96 -2.50 -6.58 -8.48
CA CYS A 96 -3.26 -7.54 -9.28
C CYS A 96 -2.85 -7.52 -10.76
N ALA A 97 -2.68 -6.34 -11.36
CA ALA A 97 -2.25 -6.23 -12.76
C ALA A 97 -0.86 -6.83 -12.99
N THR A 98 0.03 -6.70 -11.99
CA THR A 98 1.39 -7.24 -12.07
C THR A 98 1.39 -8.76 -11.88
N LEU A 99 0.57 -9.28 -10.96
CA LEU A 99 0.38 -10.74 -10.80
C LEU A 99 -0.16 -11.37 -12.08
N ASP A 100 -1.16 -10.74 -12.71
CA ASP A 100 -1.71 -11.20 -14.01
C ASP A 100 -0.64 -11.20 -15.11
N MET A 101 0.17 -10.14 -15.18
CA MET A 101 1.23 -10.01 -16.19
C MET A 101 2.26 -11.14 -16.11
N PHE A 102 2.65 -11.52 -14.90
CA PHE A 102 3.65 -12.58 -14.68
C PHE A 102 3.03 -13.98 -14.51
N GLY A 103 1.70 -14.11 -14.49
CA GLY A 103 1.02 -15.38 -14.24
C GLY A 103 1.27 -15.92 -12.85
N LEU A 104 1.44 -15.03 -11.86
CA LEU A 104 1.68 -15.38 -10.47
C LEU A 104 0.38 -15.66 -9.72
N GLU A 105 0.44 -16.57 -8.76
CA GLU A 105 -0.70 -16.90 -7.91
C GLU A 105 -1.08 -15.71 -7.02
N TYR A 106 -2.37 -15.40 -6.96
CA TYR A 106 -2.91 -14.38 -6.07
C TYR A 106 -2.83 -14.83 -4.61
N PRO A 107 -2.41 -13.95 -3.70
CA PRO A 107 -2.56 -14.19 -2.26
C PRO A 107 -4.03 -14.01 -1.85
N THR A 108 -4.38 -14.52 -0.70
CA THR A 108 -5.67 -14.24 -0.04
C THR A 108 -5.47 -13.17 1.02
N PHE A 109 -6.17 -12.04 0.90
CA PHE A 109 -6.17 -11.00 1.94
C PHE A 109 -7.38 -10.08 1.83
N ASP A 110 -7.73 -9.47 2.93
CA ASP A 110 -8.68 -8.37 3.01
C ASP A 110 -7.92 -7.04 2.95
N TYR A 111 -8.54 -5.97 2.42
CA TYR A 111 -7.88 -4.68 2.40
C TYR A 111 -8.76 -3.50 2.79
N LEU A 112 -8.16 -2.52 3.46
CA LEU A 112 -8.75 -1.25 3.87
C LEU A 112 -8.09 -0.06 3.18
N CYS A 113 -8.87 0.99 2.93
CA CYS A 113 -8.40 2.24 2.35
C CYS A 113 -8.36 3.34 3.41
N THR A 114 -7.17 3.81 3.79
CA THR A 114 -7.04 4.89 4.78
C THR A 114 -7.52 6.24 4.29
N VAL A 115 -7.65 6.49 2.97
CA VAL A 115 -8.32 7.70 2.45
C VAL A 115 -9.80 7.68 2.84
N LYS A 116 -10.51 6.58 2.52
CA LYS A 116 -11.94 6.43 2.87
C LYS A 116 -12.15 6.53 4.38
N LEU A 117 -11.33 5.80 5.14
CA LEU A 117 -11.42 5.81 6.60
C LEU A 117 -11.15 7.19 7.19
N SER A 118 -10.12 7.91 6.73
CA SER A 118 -9.82 9.25 7.22
C SER A 118 -10.89 10.28 6.89
N GLN A 119 -11.60 10.13 5.77
CA GLN A 119 -12.74 10.98 5.42
C GLN A 119 -13.90 10.83 6.40
N LEU A 120 -14.09 9.64 6.95
CA LEU A 120 -15.11 9.36 7.96
C LEU A 120 -14.64 9.78 9.36
N ALA A 121 -13.38 9.48 9.70
CA ALA A 121 -12.82 9.80 11.02
C ALA A 121 -12.55 11.31 11.22
N TYR A 122 -12.19 12.04 10.16
CA TYR A 122 -11.82 13.45 10.24
C TYR A 122 -12.52 14.28 9.15
N PRO A 123 -13.86 14.33 9.13
CA PRO A 123 -14.62 14.99 8.04
C PRO A 123 -14.36 16.50 7.92
N GLU A 124 -13.80 17.12 8.97
CA GLU A 124 -13.44 18.54 9.00
C GLU A 124 -12.15 18.88 8.24
N LEU A 125 -11.32 17.88 7.91
CA LEU A 125 -10.09 18.10 7.18
C LEU A 125 -10.37 18.44 5.71
N LYS A 126 -9.70 19.46 5.20
CA LYS A 126 -9.87 19.92 3.81
C LYS A 126 -9.23 18.99 2.78
N SER A 127 -8.33 18.12 3.20
CA SER A 127 -7.58 17.21 2.33
C SER A 127 -7.20 15.95 3.07
N HIS A 128 -7.43 14.82 2.41
CA HIS A 128 -7.05 13.49 2.89
C HIS A 128 -5.91 12.88 2.07
N LYS A 129 -5.12 13.70 1.38
CA LYS A 129 -3.85 13.26 0.80
C LYS A 129 -2.89 12.89 1.93
N LEU A 130 -2.09 11.85 1.75
CA LEU A 130 -1.24 11.29 2.82
C LEU A 130 -0.39 12.35 3.53
N ASN A 131 0.26 13.25 2.78
CA ASN A 131 1.05 14.34 3.36
C ASN A 131 0.23 15.27 4.26
N ASN A 132 -0.90 15.76 3.73
CA ASN A 132 -1.72 16.72 4.47
C ASN A 132 -2.36 16.08 5.70
N LEU A 133 -2.73 14.81 5.58
CA LEU A 133 -3.28 14.02 6.69
C LEU A 133 -2.22 13.78 7.76
N CYS A 134 -1.01 13.39 7.37
CA CYS A 134 0.11 13.20 8.29
C CYS A 134 0.50 14.50 9.00
N ASP A 135 0.51 15.63 8.31
CA ASP A 135 0.74 16.96 8.91
C ASP A 135 -0.34 17.27 9.96
N ALA A 136 -1.61 17.05 9.63
CA ALA A 136 -2.73 17.29 10.56
C ALA A 136 -2.67 16.37 11.79
N LEU A 137 -2.22 15.13 11.63
CA LEU A 137 -2.11 14.12 12.69
C LEU A 137 -0.74 14.10 13.39
N ASN A 138 0.18 15.03 13.04
CA ASN A 138 1.55 15.08 13.56
C ASN A 138 2.37 13.79 13.31
N VAL A 139 2.12 13.09 12.21
CA VAL A 139 2.89 11.93 11.75
C VAL A 139 4.07 12.43 10.91
N LYS A 140 5.30 12.19 11.37
CA LYS A 140 6.51 12.58 10.66
C LYS A 140 6.99 11.45 9.76
N PHE A 141 7.23 11.72 8.48
CA PHE A 141 7.79 10.78 7.52
C PHE A 141 8.46 11.54 6.35
N SER A 142 9.23 10.83 5.53
CA SER A 142 9.83 11.37 4.30
C SER A 142 8.96 10.99 3.11
N HIS A 143 8.42 11.97 2.41
CA HIS A 143 7.53 11.77 1.26
C HIS A 143 8.22 11.15 0.05
N HIS A 144 7.44 10.40 -0.75
CA HIS A 144 7.78 9.87 -2.08
C HIS A 144 8.80 8.72 -2.08
N MET A 145 8.87 7.99 -1.00
CA MET A 145 9.53 6.69 -0.93
C MET A 145 8.48 5.66 -0.47
N ALA A 146 8.16 4.68 -1.29
CA ALA A 146 7.15 3.67 -0.95
C ALA A 146 7.34 3.08 0.47
N TYR A 147 8.60 2.91 0.90
CA TYR A 147 8.95 2.50 2.25
C TYR A 147 8.45 3.44 3.36
N ASP A 148 8.53 4.76 3.13
CA ASP A 148 8.09 5.75 4.11
C ASP A 148 6.58 6.03 3.96
N ASP A 149 6.02 5.93 2.76
CA ASP A 149 4.59 6.11 2.53
C ASP A 149 3.78 4.94 3.11
N ALA A 150 4.26 3.69 3.02
CA ALA A 150 3.68 2.55 3.74
C ALA A 150 3.72 2.74 5.27
N TYR A 151 4.83 3.25 5.81
CA TYR A 151 4.91 3.62 7.22
C TYR A 151 3.90 4.70 7.62
N ALA A 152 3.80 5.76 6.82
CA ALA A 152 2.87 6.85 7.06
C ALA A 152 1.41 6.36 7.03
N CYS A 153 1.07 5.48 6.06
CA CYS A 153 -0.22 4.83 5.98
C CYS A 153 -0.55 4.02 7.25
N ALA A 154 0.41 3.23 7.75
CA ALA A 154 0.26 2.48 9.00
C ALA A 154 0.02 3.43 10.19
N ARG A 155 0.81 4.49 10.31
CA ARG A 155 0.67 5.49 11.39
C ARG A 155 -0.68 6.22 11.37
N VAL A 156 -1.20 6.50 10.17
CA VAL A 156 -2.54 7.09 10.02
C VAL A 156 -3.60 6.16 10.60
N LEU A 157 -3.58 4.86 10.27
CA LEU A 157 -4.55 3.91 10.81
C LEU A 157 -4.40 3.76 12.34
N MET A 158 -3.17 3.64 12.83
CA MET A 158 -2.90 3.57 14.28
C MET A 158 -3.43 4.82 15.00
N ARG A 159 -3.28 6.00 14.40
CA ARG A 159 -3.76 7.25 14.98
C ARG A 159 -5.30 7.31 15.04
N ILE A 160 -5.98 6.87 13.98
CA ILE A 160 -7.45 6.75 13.99
C ILE A 160 -7.90 5.84 15.13
N ASN A 161 -7.20 4.72 15.31
CA ASN A 161 -7.44 3.80 16.42
C ASN A 161 -7.32 4.46 17.80
N GLU A 162 -6.21 5.18 18.01
CA GLU A 162 -5.98 5.90 19.27
C GLU A 162 -7.08 6.94 19.53
N ASP A 163 -7.44 7.75 18.53
CA ASP A 163 -8.42 8.83 18.66
C ASP A 163 -9.84 8.34 18.91
N TYR A 164 -10.20 7.17 18.40
CA TYR A 164 -11.54 6.57 18.56
C TYR A 164 -11.59 5.43 19.57
N SER A 165 -10.44 5.11 20.21
CA SER A 165 -10.30 4.01 21.19
C SER A 165 -10.77 2.66 20.64
N LEU A 166 -10.29 2.30 19.44
CA LEU A 166 -10.63 1.06 18.75
C LEU A 166 -9.49 0.05 18.93
N ASP A 167 -9.81 -1.18 19.35
CA ASP A 167 -8.81 -2.21 19.63
C ASP A 167 -8.66 -3.26 18.51
N SER A 168 -9.57 -3.25 17.53
CA SER A 168 -9.59 -4.22 16.45
C SER A 168 -10.05 -3.64 15.11
N LEU A 169 -9.73 -4.34 14.02
CA LEU A 169 -10.23 -3.99 12.68
C LEU A 169 -11.75 -4.17 12.57
N ALA A 170 -12.33 -5.11 13.31
CA ALA A 170 -13.78 -5.31 13.38
C ALA A 170 -14.50 -4.09 14.00
N GLU A 171 -13.91 -3.48 15.03
CA GLU A 171 -14.46 -2.25 15.63
C GLU A 171 -14.36 -1.05 14.69
N ILE A 172 -13.35 -1.00 13.82
CA ILE A 172 -13.27 0.02 12.76
C ILE A 172 -14.45 -0.13 11.79
N ASP A 173 -14.73 -1.35 11.34
CA ASP A 173 -15.83 -1.64 10.43
C ASP A 173 -17.18 -1.29 11.06
N GLU A 174 -17.40 -1.67 12.30
CA GLU A 174 -18.61 -1.33 13.08
C GLU A 174 -18.76 0.20 13.29
N CYS A 175 -17.65 0.90 13.59
CA CYS A 175 -17.68 2.34 13.91
C CYS A 175 -17.90 3.20 12.67
N PHE A 176 -17.27 2.84 11.54
CA PHE A 176 -17.23 3.68 10.35
C PHE A 176 -17.98 3.11 9.14
N GLU A 177 -18.50 1.88 9.22
CA GLU A 177 -19.14 1.18 8.10
C GLU A 177 -18.27 1.19 6.83
N VAL A 178 -16.95 0.96 7.00
CA VAL A 178 -15.99 1.00 5.90
C VAL A 178 -16.04 -0.29 5.10
N GLU A 179 -16.27 -0.16 3.81
CA GLU A 179 -16.28 -1.30 2.89
C GLU A 179 -14.88 -1.93 2.79
N THR A 180 -14.74 -3.15 3.30
CA THR A 180 -13.55 -4.00 3.17
C THR A 180 -13.52 -4.66 1.80
N GLY A 181 -12.39 -4.52 1.09
CA GLY A 181 -12.18 -5.22 -0.16
C GLY A 181 -11.49 -6.56 0.04
N HIS A 182 -11.60 -7.47 -0.93
CA HIS A 182 -11.06 -8.82 -0.86
C HIS A 182 -10.19 -9.14 -2.09
N VAL A 183 -9.07 -9.81 -1.87
CA VAL A 183 -8.22 -10.40 -2.91
C VAL A 183 -8.09 -11.89 -2.62
N TYR A 184 -8.25 -12.74 -3.64
CA TYR A 184 -8.21 -14.19 -3.51
C TYR A 184 -7.80 -14.85 -4.85
N PRO A 185 -7.33 -16.11 -4.84
CA PRO A 185 -7.05 -16.87 -6.05
C PRO A 185 -8.28 -16.94 -6.97
N GLY A 186 -8.08 -16.70 -8.28
CA GLY A 186 -9.17 -16.67 -9.26
C GLY A 186 -9.83 -15.31 -9.48
N ARG A 187 -9.48 -14.27 -8.71
CA ARG A 187 -10.04 -12.91 -8.88
C ARG A 187 -9.85 -12.33 -10.29
N SER A 188 -8.79 -12.74 -10.99
CA SER A 188 -8.56 -12.32 -12.38
C SER A 188 -9.64 -12.80 -13.35
N GLU A 189 -10.32 -13.92 -13.05
CA GLU A 189 -11.39 -14.50 -13.87
C GLU A 189 -12.71 -13.71 -13.72
N GLU A 190 -12.96 -13.13 -12.56
CA GLU A 190 -14.16 -12.32 -12.28
C GLU A 190 -14.10 -10.92 -12.93
N ARG A 191 -12.91 -10.46 -13.31
CA ARG A 191 -12.68 -9.15 -13.95
C ARG A 191 -12.83 -9.18 -15.48
N ARG A 192 -13.05 -10.35 -16.08
CA ARG A 192 -13.27 -10.54 -17.53
C ARG A 192 -14.76 -10.58 -17.84
#